data_fc50820be3ec8f5ea957e524e239c384
#
_entry.id   fc50820be3ec8f5ea957e524e239c384
#
_cell.length_a   1.000
_cell.length_b   1.000
_cell.length_c   1.000
_cell.angle_alpha   90.00
_cell.angle_beta   90.00
_cell.angle_gamma   90.00
#
_symmetry.space_group_name_H-M   'P 1'
#
loop_
_entity.id
_entity.type
_entity.pdbx_description
1 polymer ?
#
loop_
_entity_poly.entity_id
_entity_poly.type
_entity_poly.pdbx_seq_one_letter_code
_entity_poly.pdbx_strand_id
1 'polypeptide(L)'
;TLPKNIAQLTRAIIGAAQRANVASLQEQLDYGLQLVSWSWIARQCGVQIELIDALVDAGASPHGNPENALVNANFAAAEHLVERGATLTLATALCLERWDDVMRLAQASKPKEKQFGFVLAALNGKPEALRRMLEFGVDVNKPSENLYSHGTPLHHAVSSGSRQAVEVLVDAGARLNAVDTAWSGTPLGWAEHYGSIHKRNERSKGYAEMADYLRRKGRD
;
A
#
# COMPACT_ATOMS: atom_id res chain seq x y z
N THR A 1 -0.63 -22.44 8.99
CA THR A 1 -1.99 -21.92 9.27
C THR A 1 -2.06 -21.43 10.71
N LEU A 2 -2.66 -20.27 10.95
CA LEU A 2 -2.91 -19.79 12.31
C LEU A 2 -4.09 -20.55 12.93
N PRO A 3 -4.07 -20.81 14.27
CA PRO A 3 -5.21 -21.39 14.97
C PRO A 3 -6.45 -20.49 14.85
N LYS A 4 -7.64 -21.10 14.73
CA LYS A 4 -8.91 -20.34 14.64
C LYS A 4 -9.19 -19.47 15.87
N ASN A 5 -8.70 -19.88 17.05
CA ASN A 5 -8.85 -19.15 18.31
C ASN A 5 -7.68 -18.18 18.63
N ILE A 6 -6.86 -17.85 17.62
CA ILE A 6 -5.65 -17.01 17.85
C ILE A 6 -6.00 -15.65 18.48
N ALA A 7 -7.08 -15.01 18.07
CA ALA A 7 -7.51 -13.73 18.67
C ALA A 7 -7.90 -13.90 20.15
N GLN A 8 -8.53 -14.99 20.53
CA GLN A 8 -8.85 -15.33 21.92
C GLN A 8 -7.57 -15.54 22.73
N LEU A 9 -6.60 -16.29 22.20
CA LEU A 9 -5.29 -16.50 22.84
C LEU A 9 -4.55 -15.16 23.00
N THR A 10 -4.57 -14.31 21.98
CA THR A 10 -3.98 -12.98 22.03
C THR A 10 -4.59 -12.15 23.16
N ARG A 11 -5.92 -12.08 23.28
CA ARG A 11 -6.59 -11.38 24.38
C ARG A 11 -6.22 -11.95 25.76
N ALA A 12 -6.12 -13.27 25.89
CA ALA A 12 -5.73 -13.91 27.14
C ALA A 12 -4.28 -13.56 27.57
N ILE A 13 -3.36 -13.58 26.61
CA ILE A 13 -1.95 -13.20 26.83
C ILE A 13 -1.85 -11.72 27.22
N ILE A 14 -2.51 -10.84 26.49
CA ILE A 14 -2.53 -9.40 26.78
C ILE A 14 -3.09 -9.15 28.20
N GLY A 15 -4.22 -9.79 28.55
CA GLY A 15 -4.82 -9.66 29.88
C GLY A 15 -3.90 -10.16 30.99
N ALA A 16 -3.12 -11.20 30.75
CA ALA A 16 -2.10 -11.66 31.70
C ALA A 16 -0.95 -10.64 31.85
N ALA A 17 -0.46 -10.09 30.76
CA ALA A 17 0.58 -9.06 30.75
C ALA A 17 0.14 -7.76 31.45
N GLN A 18 -1.12 -7.34 31.25
CA GLN A 18 -1.72 -6.19 31.94
C GLN A 18 -1.77 -6.42 33.46
N ARG A 19 -2.22 -7.59 33.92
CA ARG A 19 -2.23 -7.94 35.35
C ARG A 19 -0.84 -7.99 35.97
N ALA A 20 0.14 -8.39 35.17
CA ALA A 20 1.55 -8.43 35.59
C ALA A 20 2.27 -7.08 35.53
N ASN A 21 1.60 -6.01 35.06
CA ASN A 21 2.15 -4.67 34.85
C ASN A 21 3.46 -4.69 34.03
N VAL A 22 3.47 -5.41 32.90
CA VAL A 22 4.65 -5.49 32.03
C VAL A 22 5.00 -4.11 31.47
N ALA A 23 6.17 -3.59 31.77
CA ALA A 23 6.58 -2.21 31.47
C ALA A 23 6.61 -1.90 29.95
N SER A 24 6.97 -2.88 29.12
CA SER A 24 7.04 -2.72 27.65
C SER A 24 5.72 -3.07 26.92
N LEU A 25 4.62 -3.26 27.65
CA LEU A 25 3.38 -3.76 27.05
C LEU A 25 2.87 -2.84 25.92
N GLN A 26 2.92 -1.52 26.12
CA GLN A 26 2.43 -0.58 25.10
C GLN A 26 3.24 -0.70 23.79
N GLU A 27 4.56 -0.76 23.87
CA GLU A 27 5.41 -0.92 22.68
C GLU A 27 5.13 -2.25 21.97
N GLN A 28 4.90 -3.32 22.73
CA GLN A 28 4.58 -4.63 22.17
C GLN A 28 3.18 -4.66 21.49
N LEU A 29 2.19 -3.95 22.04
CA LEU A 29 0.88 -3.81 21.47
C LEU A 29 0.96 -3.04 20.14
N ASP A 30 1.66 -1.91 20.10
CA ASP A 30 1.83 -1.08 18.90
C ASP A 30 2.59 -1.84 17.81
N TYR A 31 3.67 -2.52 18.17
CA TYR A 31 4.43 -3.37 17.25
C TYR A 31 3.60 -4.57 16.75
N GLY A 32 2.85 -5.21 17.63
CA GLY A 32 1.95 -6.30 17.28
C GLY A 32 0.88 -5.86 16.29
N LEU A 33 0.29 -4.67 16.50
CA LEU A 33 -0.69 -4.11 15.57
C LEU A 33 -0.07 -3.79 14.19
N GLN A 34 1.15 -3.25 14.17
CA GLN A 34 1.89 -3.03 12.92
C GLN A 34 2.08 -4.34 12.15
N LEU A 35 2.55 -5.40 12.82
CA LEU A 35 2.76 -6.71 12.20
C LEU A 35 1.46 -7.32 11.68
N VAL A 36 0.37 -7.25 12.45
CA VAL A 36 -0.94 -7.78 12.07
C VAL A 36 -1.51 -7.03 10.88
N SER A 37 -1.41 -5.69 10.86
CA SER A 37 -1.89 -4.84 9.76
C SER A 37 -1.23 -5.21 8.43
N TRP A 38 0.04 -5.58 8.48
CA TRP A 38 0.84 -5.96 7.32
C TRP A 38 0.73 -7.45 6.93
N SER A 39 0.20 -8.29 7.84
CA SER A 39 0.26 -9.74 7.72
C SER A 39 -0.68 -10.32 6.66
N TRP A 40 -0.10 -10.82 5.55
CA TRP A 40 -0.86 -11.60 4.58
C TRP A 40 -1.36 -12.95 5.12
N ILE A 41 -0.62 -13.57 6.07
CA ILE A 41 -1.02 -14.84 6.70
C ILE A 41 -2.27 -14.65 7.54
N ALA A 42 -2.33 -13.62 8.39
CA ALA A 42 -3.51 -13.33 9.19
C ALA A 42 -4.74 -13.04 8.29
N ARG A 43 -4.53 -12.32 7.17
CA ARG A 43 -5.56 -12.08 6.16
C ARG A 43 -6.05 -13.36 5.52
N GLN A 44 -5.15 -14.24 5.05
CA GLN A 44 -5.54 -15.52 4.43
C GLN A 44 -6.25 -16.47 5.39
N CYS A 45 -5.89 -16.45 6.67
CA CYS A 45 -6.56 -17.24 7.70
C CYS A 45 -7.88 -16.65 8.17
N GLY A 46 -8.28 -15.45 7.69
CA GLY A 46 -9.54 -14.79 8.05
C GLY A 46 -9.59 -14.27 9.50
N VAL A 47 -8.44 -14.12 10.17
CA VAL A 47 -8.35 -13.72 11.59
C VAL A 47 -7.77 -12.34 11.80
N GLN A 48 -7.45 -11.62 10.73
CA GLN A 48 -6.73 -10.35 10.81
C GLN A 48 -7.54 -9.25 11.50
N ILE A 49 -8.80 -9.09 11.16
CA ILE A 49 -9.67 -8.06 11.75
C ILE A 49 -9.85 -8.31 13.24
N GLU A 50 -10.10 -9.56 13.65
CA GLU A 50 -10.24 -9.92 15.06
C GLU A 50 -8.94 -9.69 15.87
N LEU A 51 -7.78 -9.85 15.24
CA LEU A 51 -6.48 -9.56 15.85
C LEU A 51 -6.23 -8.05 15.96
N ILE A 52 -6.60 -7.26 14.94
CA ILE A 52 -6.59 -5.79 15.01
C ILE A 52 -7.45 -5.33 16.18
N ASP A 53 -8.68 -5.83 16.28
CA ASP A 53 -9.58 -5.50 17.38
C ASP A 53 -8.99 -5.85 18.75
N ALA A 54 -8.44 -7.06 18.88
CA ALA A 54 -7.83 -7.49 20.14
C ALA A 54 -6.69 -6.57 20.61
N LEU A 55 -5.90 -6.05 19.68
CA LEU A 55 -4.77 -5.16 19.97
C LEU A 55 -5.22 -3.73 20.24
N VAL A 56 -6.14 -3.20 19.42
CA VAL A 56 -6.69 -1.84 19.59
C VAL A 56 -7.52 -1.74 20.88
N ASP A 57 -8.35 -2.74 21.21
CA ASP A 57 -9.09 -2.81 22.46
C ASP A 57 -8.18 -2.82 23.69
N ALA A 58 -6.97 -3.38 23.54
CA ALA A 58 -5.97 -3.40 24.60
C ALA A 58 -5.15 -2.11 24.72
N GLY A 59 -5.32 -1.15 23.82
CA GLY A 59 -4.68 0.15 23.83
C GLY A 59 -3.61 0.36 22.76
N ALA A 60 -3.44 -0.56 21.80
CA ALA A 60 -2.54 -0.32 20.67
C ALA A 60 -2.98 0.90 19.87
N SER A 61 -2.04 1.74 19.45
CA SER A 61 -2.32 2.92 18.64
C SER A 61 -2.59 2.53 17.18
N PRO A 62 -3.78 2.82 16.61
CA PRO A 62 -4.09 2.50 15.23
C PRO A 62 -3.40 3.43 14.21
N HIS A 63 -2.84 4.57 14.66
CA HIS A 63 -2.25 5.58 13.78
C HIS A 63 -1.05 5.04 12.97
N GLY A 64 -0.98 5.41 11.69
CA GLY A 64 0.07 4.96 10.76
C GLY A 64 -0.12 3.53 10.22
N ASN A 65 -0.98 2.72 10.83
CA ASN A 65 -1.21 1.34 10.40
C ASN A 65 -2.05 1.18 9.13
N PRO A 66 -2.98 2.11 8.75
CA PRO A 66 -3.65 2.04 7.46
C PRO A 66 -2.68 2.02 6.27
N GLU A 67 -1.63 2.85 6.28
CA GLU A 67 -0.62 2.85 5.23
C GLU A 67 0.18 1.55 5.22
N ASN A 68 0.51 0.98 6.38
CA ASN A 68 1.17 -0.33 6.47
C ASN A 68 0.33 -1.44 5.85
N ALA A 69 -0.98 -1.43 6.07
CA ALA A 69 -1.90 -2.35 5.41
C ALA A 69 -1.95 -2.15 3.89
N LEU A 70 -1.96 -0.89 3.44
CA LEU A 70 -2.04 -0.52 2.02
C LEU A 70 -0.75 -0.82 1.24
N VAL A 71 0.42 -0.88 1.87
CA VAL A 71 1.66 -1.35 1.23
C VAL A 71 1.48 -2.77 0.65
N ASN A 72 0.62 -3.59 1.25
CA ASN A 72 0.26 -4.93 0.79
C ASN A 72 -1.15 -5.01 0.15
N ALA A 73 -1.68 -3.91 -0.32
CA ALA A 73 -3.01 -3.82 -0.92
C ALA A 73 -4.12 -4.42 -0.02
N ASN A 74 -3.99 -4.25 1.29
CA ASN A 74 -4.95 -4.75 2.27
C ASN A 74 -5.97 -3.67 2.65
N PHE A 75 -6.88 -3.40 1.73
CA PHE A 75 -7.88 -2.34 1.86
C PHE A 75 -8.83 -2.56 3.04
N ALA A 76 -9.26 -3.81 3.28
CA ALA A 76 -10.17 -4.13 4.37
C ALA A 76 -9.56 -3.81 5.76
N ALA A 77 -8.28 -4.14 5.96
CA ALA A 77 -7.61 -3.80 7.20
C ALA A 77 -7.38 -2.29 7.34
N ALA A 78 -7.06 -1.59 6.25
CA ALA A 78 -6.89 -0.14 6.26
C ALA A 78 -8.21 0.58 6.59
N GLU A 79 -9.31 0.16 5.97
CA GLU A 79 -10.66 0.69 6.26
C GLU A 79 -11.02 0.48 7.73
N HIS A 80 -10.88 -0.76 8.21
CA HIS A 80 -11.19 -1.11 9.58
C HIS A 80 -10.37 -0.32 10.60
N LEU A 81 -9.07 -0.12 10.34
CA LEU A 81 -8.21 0.71 11.20
C LEU A 81 -8.67 2.17 11.25
N VAL A 82 -9.15 2.72 10.13
CA VAL A 82 -9.75 4.07 10.11
C VAL A 82 -11.04 4.10 10.93
N GLU A 83 -11.90 3.09 10.82
CA GLU A 83 -13.10 2.95 11.65
C GLU A 83 -12.77 2.84 13.14
N ARG A 84 -11.62 2.21 13.47
CA ARG A 84 -11.08 2.10 14.83
C ARG A 84 -10.33 3.34 15.31
N GLY A 85 -10.42 4.47 14.59
CA GLY A 85 -9.90 5.77 15.01
C GLY A 85 -8.49 6.10 14.51
N ALA A 86 -7.95 5.35 13.55
CA ALA A 86 -6.71 5.75 12.89
C ALA A 86 -6.89 7.09 12.17
N THR A 87 -5.84 7.92 12.17
CA THR A 87 -5.84 9.16 11.41
C THR A 87 -6.00 8.87 9.92
N LEU A 88 -7.03 9.45 9.30
CA LEU A 88 -7.18 9.40 7.85
C LEU A 88 -6.20 10.36 7.21
N THR A 89 -5.16 9.84 6.58
CA THR A 89 -4.18 10.62 5.83
C THR A 89 -4.60 10.77 4.37
N LEU A 90 -3.94 11.68 3.63
CA LEU A 90 -4.14 11.80 2.19
C LEU A 90 -3.87 10.48 1.46
N ALA A 91 -2.78 9.80 1.83
CA ALA A 91 -2.40 8.53 1.21
C ALA A 91 -3.46 7.43 1.42
N THR A 92 -3.98 7.33 2.64
CA THR A 92 -5.07 6.40 2.96
C THR A 92 -6.34 6.76 2.22
N ALA A 93 -6.74 8.04 2.21
CA ALA A 93 -7.95 8.52 1.52
C ALA A 93 -7.91 8.24 0.01
N LEU A 94 -6.74 8.45 -0.64
CA LEU A 94 -6.52 8.14 -2.06
C LEU A 94 -6.70 6.66 -2.36
N CYS A 95 -6.13 5.78 -1.55
CA CYS A 95 -6.20 4.33 -1.76
C CYS A 95 -7.59 3.76 -1.46
N LEU A 96 -8.31 4.33 -0.47
CA LEU A 96 -9.68 3.97 -0.11
C LEU A 96 -10.74 4.72 -0.94
N GLU A 97 -10.31 5.58 -1.86
CA GLU A 97 -11.19 6.33 -2.78
C GLU A 97 -12.21 7.23 -2.05
N ARG A 98 -11.81 7.78 -0.89
CA ARG A 98 -12.60 8.73 -0.11
C ARG A 98 -12.49 10.14 -0.69
N TRP A 99 -13.14 10.38 -1.82
CA TRP A 99 -12.92 11.57 -2.65
C TRP A 99 -13.22 12.89 -1.97
N ASP A 100 -14.21 12.94 -1.10
CA ASP A 100 -14.56 14.15 -0.33
C ASP A 100 -13.41 14.54 0.62
N ASP A 101 -12.76 13.55 1.22
CA ASP A 101 -11.60 13.76 2.09
C ASP A 101 -10.33 14.09 1.30
N VAL A 102 -10.15 13.49 0.12
CA VAL A 102 -8.96 13.70 -0.72
C VAL A 102 -8.73 15.18 -1.02
N MET A 103 -9.77 15.91 -1.44
CA MET A 103 -9.64 17.33 -1.78
C MET A 103 -9.19 18.16 -0.58
N ARG A 104 -9.83 17.98 0.55
CA ARG A 104 -9.50 18.68 1.80
C ARG A 104 -8.08 18.34 2.28
N LEU A 105 -7.73 17.05 2.29
CA LEU A 105 -6.42 16.58 2.74
C LEU A 105 -5.31 16.99 1.79
N ALA A 106 -5.53 16.96 0.47
CA ALA A 106 -4.53 17.38 -0.51
C ALA A 106 -4.18 18.88 -0.38
N GLN A 107 -5.15 19.74 -0.08
CA GLN A 107 -4.88 21.15 0.15
C GLN A 107 -4.03 21.40 1.41
N ALA A 108 -4.26 20.61 2.46
CA ALA A 108 -3.55 20.73 3.73
C ALA A 108 -2.18 20.01 3.75
N SER A 109 -1.95 19.08 2.85
CA SER A 109 -0.74 18.24 2.85
C SER A 109 0.48 18.96 2.28
N LYS A 110 1.65 18.66 2.86
CA LYS A 110 2.94 19.10 2.36
C LYS A 110 3.32 18.36 1.06
N PRO A 111 4.21 18.93 0.24
CA PRO A 111 4.64 18.28 -1.02
C PRO A 111 5.12 16.83 -0.85
N LYS A 112 5.83 16.53 0.25
CA LYS A 112 6.34 15.19 0.56
C LYS A 112 5.19 14.19 0.85
N GLU A 113 4.14 14.62 1.54
CA GLU A 113 2.97 13.81 1.86
C GLU A 113 2.13 13.54 0.59
N LYS A 114 2.02 14.55 -0.28
CA LYS A 114 1.39 14.41 -1.60
C LYS A 114 2.13 13.38 -2.46
N GLN A 115 3.46 13.48 -2.52
CA GLN A 115 4.30 12.55 -3.27
C GLN A 115 4.19 11.12 -2.70
N PHE A 116 4.18 10.96 -1.38
CA PHE A 116 3.96 9.67 -0.73
C PHE A 116 2.61 9.07 -1.12
N GLY A 117 1.51 9.84 -1.02
CA GLY A 117 0.18 9.40 -1.40
C GLY A 117 0.09 9.02 -2.88
N PHE A 118 0.74 9.78 -3.77
CA PHE A 118 0.81 9.48 -5.19
C PHE A 118 1.51 8.15 -5.48
N VAL A 119 2.66 7.90 -4.85
CA VAL A 119 3.40 6.64 -5.01
C VAL A 119 2.64 5.46 -4.41
N LEU A 120 1.99 5.63 -3.24
CA LEU A 120 1.17 4.59 -2.65
C LEU A 120 -0.06 4.27 -3.52
N ALA A 121 -0.68 5.28 -4.14
CA ALA A 121 -1.76 5.08 -5.11
C ALA A 121 -1.29 4.32 -6.36
N ALA A 122 -0.08 4.62 -6.86
CA ALA A 122 0.53 3.88 -7.96
C ALA A 122 0.76 2.41 -7.59
N LEU A 123 1.33 2.15 -6.40
CA LEU A 123 1.56 0.80 -5.87
C LEU A 123 0.26 0.01 -5.70
N ASN A 124 -0.85 0.69 -5.42
CA ASN A 124 -2.18 0.10 -5.28
C ASN A 124 -3.01 0.10 -6.57
N GLY A 125 -2.42 0.54 -7.68
CA GLY A 125 -3.07 0.53 -9.00
C GLY A 125 -4.33 1.38 -9.07
N LYS A 126 -4.34 2.59 -8.46
CA LYS A 126 -5.48 3.50 -8.33
C LYS A 126 -5.44 4.62 -9.39
N PRO A 127 -5.94 4.40 -10.62
CA PRO A 127 -5.78 5.36 -11.71
C PRO A 127 -6.45 6.70 -11.44
N GLU A 128 -7.64 6.71 -10.82
CA GLU A 128 -8.35 7.95 -10.52
C GLU A 128 -7.62 8.79 -9.45
N ALA A 129 -7.05 8.14 -8.44
CA ALA A 129 -6.21 8.80 -7.44
C ALA A 129 -4.98 9.45 -8.09
N LEU A 130 -4.37 8.77 -9.06
CA LEU A 130 -3.22 9.30 -9.82
C LEU A 130 -3.62 10.53 -10.62
N ARG A 131 -4.74 10.51 -11.38
CA ARG A 131 -5.21 11.67 -12.15
C ARG A 131 -5.40 12.89 -11.26
N ARG A 132 -6.13 12.72 -10.15
CA ARG A 132 -6.38 13.82 -9.21
C ARG A 132 -5.11 14.37 -8.59
N MET A 133 -4.15 13.52 -8.25
CA MET A 133 -2.90 13.99 -7.65
C MET A 133 -1.99 14.74 -8.64
N LEU A 134 -2.04 14.43 -9.92
CA LEU A 134 -1.34 15.18 -10.95
C LEU A 134 -1.81 16.65 -11.01
N GLU A 135 -3.08 16.93 -10.73
CA GLU A 135 -3.62 18.29 -10.64
C GLU A 135 -3.03 19.08 -9.45
N PHE A 136 -2.53 18.39 -8.42
CA PHE A 136 -1.86 19.00 -7.27
C PHE A 136 -0.34 19.17 -7.44
N GLY A 137 0.17 18.96 -8.65
CA GLY A 137 1.57 19.26 -9.01
C GLY A 137 2.58 18.27 -8.43
N VAL A 138 2.21 17.01 -8.20
CA VAL A 138 3.16 15.96 -7.86
C VAL A 138 4.07 15.64 -9.04
N ASP A 139 5.30 15.23 -8.76
CA ASP A 139 6.25 14.84 -9.80
C ASP A 139 6.02 13.37 -10.19
N VAL A 140 5.59 13.16 -11.45
CA VAL A 140 5.29 11.84 -12.02
C VAL A 140 6.49 10.89 -12.03
N ASN A 141 7.71 11.43 -11.97
CA ASN A 141 8.96 10.67 -12.03
C ASN A 141 9.67 10.52 -10.68
N LYS A 142 9.26 11.28 -9.66
CA LYS A 142 9.93 11.29 -8.37
C LYS A 142 9.49 10.12 -7.49
N PRO A 143 10.41 9.25 -7.01
CA PRO A 143 10.11 8.27 -5.98
C PRO A 143 9.62 8.91 -4.67
N SER A 144 9.03 8.12 -3.80
CA SER A 144 8.79 8.51 -2.41
C SER A 144 9.98 8.11 -1.55
N GLU A 145 10.46 9.02 -0.70
CA GLU A 145 11.59 8.72 0.20
C GLU A 145 11.24 7.65 1.24
N ASN A 146 9.97 7.52 1.59
CA ASN A 146 9.51 6.66 2.67
C ASN A 146 8.79 5.39 2.18
N LEU A 147 8.74 5.14 0.87
CA LEU A 147 8.03 3.99 0.30
C LEU A 147 8.77 3.47 -0.92
N TYR A 148 9.47 2.35 -0.77
CA TYR A 148 10.16 1.68 -1.87
C TYR A 148 10.90 2.66 -2.81
N SER A 149 11.75 3.50 -2.23
CA SER A 149 12.42 4.63 -2.91
C SER A 149 13.32 4.22 -4.08
N HIS A 150 13.53 2.91 -4.28
CA HIS A 150 14.31 2.38 -5.39
C HIS A 150 13.61 2.49 -6.76
N GLY A 151 12.27 2.59 -6.80
CA GLY A 151 11.48 2.64 -8.03
C GLY A 151 10.72 3.94 -8.21
N THR A 152 10.48 4.34 -9.47
CA THR A 152 9.58 5.46 -9.80
C THR A 152 8.11 5.06 -9.62
N PRO A 153 7.16 6.02 -9.58
CA PRO A 153 5.72 5.70 -9.58
C PRO A 153 5.31 4.73 -10.69
N LEU A 154 5.94 4.82 -11.89
CA LEU A 154 5.64 3.92 -12.99
C LEU A 154 6.06 2.46 -12.70
N HIS A 155 7.19 2.22 -12.03
CA HIS A 155 7.57 0.89 -11.58
C HIS A 155 6.53 0.30 -10.62
N HIS A 156 6.04 1.10 -9.66
CA HIS A 156 5.03 0.68 -8.70
C HIS A 156 3.67 0.41 -9.36
N ALA A 157 3.27 1.23 -10.33
CA ALA A 157 2.06 0.97 -11.11
C ALA A 157 2.17 -0.34 -11.91
N VAL A 158 3.34 -0.65 -12.47
CA VAL A 158 3.60 -1.95 -13.11
C VAL A 158 3.44 -3.08 -12.08
N SER A 159 4.07 -2.98 -10.90
CA SER A 159 3.98 -4.03 -9.87
C SER A 159 2.56 -4.27 -9.38
N SER A 160 1.71 -3.25 -9.38
CA SER A 160 0.29 -3.38 -9.02
C SER A 160 -0.51 -4.26 -9.98
N GLY A 161 -0.03 -4.43 -11.23
CA GLY A 161 -0.76 -5.09 -12.31
C GLY A 161 -1.87 -4.24 -12.95
N SER A 162 -2.02 -2.97 -12.54
CA SER A 162 -3.04 -2.07 -13.07
C SER A 162 -2.56 -1.39 -14.37
N ARG A 163 -3.01 -1.90 -15.51
CA ARG A 163 -2.73 -1.28 -16.80
C ARG A 163 -3.22 0.17 -16.87
N GLN A 164 -4.40 0.46 -16.32
CA GLN A 164 -4.94 1.82 -16.31
C GLN A 164 -4.08 2.79 -15.52
N ALA A 165 -3.49 2.36 -14.39
CA ALA A 165 -2.56 3.19 -13.63
C ALA A 165 -1.28 3.46 -14.42
N VAL A 166 -0.76 2.47 -15.14
CA VAL A 166 0.40 2.63 -16.05
C VAL A 166 0.08 3.63 -17.15
N GLU A 167 -1.09 3.51 -17.81
CA GLU A 167 -1.52 4.44 -18.87
C GLU A 167 -1.58 5.87 -18.36
N VAL A 168 -2.20 6.11 -17.20
CA VAL A 168 -2.25 7.46 -16.59
C VAL A 168 -0.87 8.05 -16.38
N LEU A 169 0.08 7.28 -15.88
CA LEU A 169 1.44 7.76 -15.63
C LEU A 169 2.21 8.02 -16.94
N VAL A 170 2.07 7.15 -17.93
CA VAL A 170 2.70 7.32 -19.25
C VAL A 170 2.16 8.56 -19.94
N ASP A 171 0.84 8.76 -19.95
CA ASP A 171 0.21 9.95 -20.53
C ASP A 171 0.58 11.25 -19.80
N ALA A 172 0.93 11.15 -18.51
CA ALA A 172 1.46 12.26 -17.70
C ALA A 172 2.98 12.49 -17.88
N GLY A 173 3.66 11.76 -18.74
CA GLY A 173 5.09 11.94 -19.05
C GLY A 173 6.03 11.15 -18.13
N ALA A 174 5.59 10.00 -17.60
CA ALA A 174 6.49 9.11 -16.88
C ALA A 174 7.62 8.58 -17.78
N ARG A 175 8.85 8.58 -17.29
CA ARG A 175 10.04 8.11 -18.01
C ARG A 175 10.00 6.58 -18.16
N LEU A 176 9.79 6.11 -19.39
CA LEU A 176 9.68 4.67 -19.70
C LEU A 176 11.00 3.91 -19.53
N ASN A 177 12.12 4.60 -19.63
CA ASN A 177 13.48 4.06 -19.51
C ASN A 177 14.13 4.35 -18.16
N ALA A 178 13.37 4.86 -17.17
CA ALA A 178 13.88 5.01 -15.82
C ALA A 178 14.34 3.66 -15.28
N VAL A 179 15.49 3.65 -14.60
CA VAL A 179 16.07 2.43 -14.03
C VAL A 179 15.91 2.48 -12.51
N ASP A 180 15.40 1.42 -11.92
CA ASP A 180 15.34 1.29 -10.46
C ASP A 180 16.74 1.08 -9.87
N THR A 181 16.90 1.50 -8.60
CA THR A 181 18.22 1.45 -7.95
C THR A 181 18.51 0.13 -7.23
N ALA A 182 17.56 -0.80 -7.16
CA ALA A 182 17.73 -2.07 -6.47
C ALA A 182 18.15 -3.20 -7.42
N TRP A 183 17.56 -3.25 -8.62
CA TRP A 183 17.75 -4.34 -9.58
C TRP A 183 18.15 -3.86 -10.96
N SER A 184 18.34 -2.56 -11.14
CA SER A 184 18.63 -1.95 -12.45
C SER A 184 17.59 -2.28 -13.52
N GLY A 185 16.35 -2.50 -13.11
CA GLY A 185 15.23 -2.81 -13.99
C GLY A 185 14.52 -1.56 -14.49
N THR A 186 14.03 -1.59 -15.74
CA THR A 186 13.12 -0.58 -16.28
C THR A 186 11.66 -0.98 -15.99
N PRO A 187 10.66 -0.06 -16.11
CA PRO A 187 9.25 -0.43 -16.02
C PRO A 187 8.87 -1.58 -16.97
N LEU A 188 9.41 -1.60 -18.18
CA LEU A 188 9.22 -2.72 -19.11
C LEU A 188 9.84 -4.03 -18.56
N GLY A 189 11.07 -3.97 -18.06
CA GLY A 189 11.72 -5.12 -17.44
C GLY A 189 10.94 -5.68 -16.24
N TRP A 190 10.33 -4.81 -15.42
CA TRP A 190 9.46 -5.23 -14.35
C TRP A 190 8.19 -5.92 -14.88
N ALA A 191 7.54 -5.40 -15.92
CA ALA A 191 6.38 -6.03 -16.52
C ALA A 191 6.69 -7.43 -17.05
N GLU A 192 7.83 -7.61 -17.73
CA GLU A 192 8.29 -8.90 -18.21
C GLU A 192 8.60 -9.88 -17.07
N HIS A 193 9.27 -9.39 -16.01
CA HIS A 193 9.58 -10.18 -14.83
C HIS A 193 8.29 -10.68 -14.14
N TYR A 194 7.35 -9.79 -13.83
CA TYR A 194 6.08 -10.18 -13.22
C TYR A 194 5.26 -11.12 -14.12
N GLY A 195 5.26 -10.90 -15.44
CA GLY A 195 4.68 -11.83 -16.39
C GLY A 195 5.29 -13.22 -16.32
N SER A 196 6.60 -13.30 -16.09
CA SER A 196 7.34 -14.57 -16.00
C SER A 196 7.03 -15.38 -14.73
N ILE A 197 6.90 -14.72 -13.58
CA ILE A 197 6.61 -15.38 -12.30
C ILE A 197 5.13 -15.78 -12.14
N HIS A 198 4.24 -15.13 -12.89
CA HIS A 198 2.81 -15.42 -12.87
C HIS A 198 2.32 -16.33 -14.00
N LYS A 199 3.23 -17.01 -14.72
CA LYS A 199 2.97 -17.79 -15.96
C LYS A 199 1.77 -18.75 -15.93
N ARG A 200 1.21 -19.06 -14.76
CA ARG A 200 0.12 -20.04 -14.59
C ARG A 200 -1.23 -19.44 -14.19
N ASN A 201 -1.37 -18.11 -14.20
CA ASN A 201 -2.63 -17.47 -13.82
C ASN A 201 -2.99 -16.31 -14.76
N GLU A 202 -4.22 -15.84 -14.68
CA GLU A 202 -4.74 -14.74 -15.49
C GLU A 202 -3.94 -13.43 -15.41
N ARG A 203 -3.21 -13.21 -14.31
CA ARG A 203 -2.35 -12.03 -14.14
C ARG A 203 -1.20 -11.99 -15.16
N SER A 204 -0.71 -13.16 -15.59
CA SER A 204 0.33 -13.23 -16.63
C SER A 204 -0.07 -12.53 -17.91
N LYS A 205 -1.33 -12.70 -18.35
CA LYS A 205 -1.84 -12.06 -19.56
C LYS A 205 -1.84 -10.52 -19.41
N GLY A 206 -2.28 -10.02 -18.27
CA GLY A 206 -2.27 -8.57 -17.98
C GLY A 206 -0.86 -7.96 -18.03
N TYR A 207 0.14 -8.65 -17.49
CA TYR A 207 1.52 -8.19 -17.55
C TYR A 207 2.11 -8.25 -18.97
N ALA A 208 1.77 -9.27 -19.77
CA ALA A 208 2.18 -9.35 -21.16
C ALA A 208 1.61 -8.19 -21.99
N GLU A 209 0.31 -7.92 -21.85
CA GLU A 209 -0.35 -6.78 -22.49
C GLU A 209 0.25 -5.43 -22.07
N MET A 210 0.64 -5.30 -20.81
CA MET A 210 1.31 -4.11 -20.26
C MET A 210 2.71 -3.95 -20.85
N ALA A 211 3.49 -5.04 -20.94
CA ALA A 211 4.80 -5.02 -21.57
C ALA A 211 4.71 -4.61 -23.05
N ASP A 212 3.73 -5.13 -23.78
CA ASP A 212 3.50 -4.75 -25.18
C ASP A 212 3.07 -3.27 -25.33
N TYR A 213 2.31 -2.76 -24.38
CA TYR A 213 1.96 -1.32 -24.34
C TYR A 213 3.23 -0.47 -24.13
N LEU A 214 4.04 -0.79 -23.12
CA LEU A 214 5.26 -0.05 -22.81
C LEU A 214 6.29 -0.09 -23.96
N ARG A 215 6.42 -1.24 -24.66
CA ARG A 215 7.29 -1.35 -25.86
C ARG A 215 6.83 -0.44 -26.99
N ARG A 216 5.52 -0.34 -27.23
CA ARG A 216 5.00 0.55 -28.28
C ARG A 216 5.27 2.01 -27.94
N LYS A 217 4.93 2.44 -26.73
CA LYS A 217 5.16 3.81 -26.25
C LYS A 217 6.63 4.21 -26.16
N GLY A 218 7.55 3.28 -26.03
CA GLY A 218 8.99 3.54 -26.03
C GLY A 218 9.63 3.62 -27.42
N ARG A 219 8.85 3.41 -28.50
CA ARG A 219 9.29 3.54 -29.90
C ARG A 219 8.86 4.86 -30.54
N ASP A 220 7.83 5.48 -29.97
CA ASP A 220 7.31 6.78 -30.36
C ASP A 220 8.14 7.90 -29.69
#